data_6a78f54f469eab55d5f428f04da32576
#
_entry.id   6a78f54f469eab55d5f428f04da32576
#
_cell.length_a   1.000
_cell.length_b   1.000
_cell.length_c   1.000
_cell.angle_alpha   90.00
_cell.angle_beta   90.00
_cell.angle_gamma   90.00
#
_symmetry.space_group_name_H-M   'P 1'
#
loop_
_entity.id
_entity.type
_entity.pdbx_description
1 polymer ?
#
loop_
_entity_poly.entity_id
_entity_poly.type
_entity_poly.pdbx_seq_one_letter_code
_entity_poly.pdbx_strand_id
1 'polypeptide(L)'
;MSRVVGTETEYGIATPELPEYSPIISSTHAVVAYAALHTGARSRWDFAEEHPLRDSRGFDLKRYHTVPVVDPNAIGVANVVTANGARFYVDHAHPEYSAPECTNAWDATLYDAAGDATLLQAAASVAGLSAQGKSVLANHDPCPALRFYKNNVDGKLPLIHI
;
A
#
# COMPACT_ATOMS: atom_id res chain seq x y z
N MET A 1 -15.29 18.91 -21.55
CA MET A 1 -14.11 18.42 -20.84
C MET A 1 -14.56 17.23 -20.02
N SER A 2 -13.99 16.05 -20.24
CA SER A 2 -14.18 14.93 -19.34
C SER A 2 -13.37 15.21 -18.06
N ARG A 3 -14.00 15.01 -16.90
CA ARG A 3 -13.30 15.05 -15.62
C ARG A 3 -12.69 13.68 -15.38
N VAL A 4 -11.46 13.66 -14.93
CA VAL A 4 -10.77 12.46 -14.46
C VAL A 4 -10.91 12.44 -12.93
N VAL A 5 -11.19 11.27 -12.39
CA VAL A 5 -11.37 11.03 -10.96
C VAL A 5 -10.62 9.75 -10.59
N GLY A 6 -9.92 9.76 -9.48
CA GLY A 6 -9.34 8.60 -8.82
C GLY A 6 -9.73 8.63 -7.34
N THR A 7 -9.77 7.48 -6.72
CA THR A 7 -10.00 7.34 -5.28
C THR A 7 -8.76 6.77 -4.63
N GLU A 8 -8.42 7.28 -3.47
CA GLU A 8 -7.45 6.67 -2.57
C GLU A 8 -8.18 6.23 -1.31
N THR A 9 -7.99 4.98 -0.94
CA THR A 9 -8.63 4.41 0.25
C THR A 9 -7.54 3.90 1.17
N GLU A 10 -7.46 4.53 2.32
CA GLU A 10 -6.59 4.14 3.42
C GLU A 10 -7.35 3.17 4.33
N TYR A 11 -6.73 2.04 4.66
CA TYR A 11 -7.37 1.00 5.46
C TYR A 11 -6.75 0.94 6.85
N GLY A 12 -7.59 0.91 7.87
CA GLY A 12 -7.15 0.50 9.19
C GLY A 12 -6.70 -0.96 9.17
N ILE A 13 -5.66 -1.28 9.93
CA ILE A 13 -5.11 -2.64 10.05
C ILE A 13 -5.01 -3.04 11.52
N ALA A 14 -5.33 -4.28 11.82
CA ALA A 14 -5.16 -4.86 13.14
C ALA A 14 -4.71 -6.32 13.05
N THR A 15 -4.05 -6.76 14.10
CA THR A 15 -3.67 -8.15 14.38
C THR A 15 -4.38 -8.60 15.66
N PRO A 16 -5.60 -9.17 15.58
CA PRO A 16 -6.43 -9.42 16.75
C PRO A 16 -5.80 -10.36 17.78
N GLU A 17 -4.94 -11.30 17.33
CA GLU A 17 -4.25 -12.26 18.19
C GLU A 17 -3.02 -11.65 18.89
N LEU A 18 -2.51 -10.52 18.38
CA LEU A 18 -1.36 -9.81 18.92
C LEU A 18 -1.57 -8.30 18.76
N PRO A 19 -2.43 -7.67 19.57
CA PRO A 19 -2.84 -6.27 19.39
C PRO A 19 -1.70 -5.24 19.45
N GLU A 20 -0.60 -5.57 20.11
CA GLU A 20 0.61 -4.74 20.22
C GLU A 20 1.54 -4.87 19.00
N TYR A 21 1.21 -5.70 18.02
CA TYR A 21 2.03 -5.85 16.82
C TYR A 21 2.04 -4.56 16.01
N SER A 22 3.22 -4.16 15.57
CA SER A 22 3.41 -2.86 14.91
C SER A 22 2.58 -2.73 13.62
N PRO A 23 1.72 -1.70 13.49
CA PRO A 23 0.91 -1.48 12.29
C PRO A 23 1.74 -1.26 11.02
N ILE A 24 2.89 -0.62 11.13
CA ILE A 24 3.78 -0.40 9.96
C ILE A 24 4.38 -1.72 9.48
N ILE A 25 4.70 -2.64 10.40
CA ILE A 25 5.23 -3.96 10.06
C ILE A 25 4.12 -4.81 9.43
N SER A 26 2.91 -4.84 10.02
CA SER A 26 1.78 -5.61 9.48
C SER A 26 1.33 -5.08 8.10
N SER A 27 1.30 -3.77 7.90
CA SER A 27 1.02 -3.15 6.59
C SER A 27 2.08 -3.51 5.54
N THR A 28 3.35 -3.51 5.94
CA THR A 28 4.45 -3.93 5.05
C THR A 28 4.32 -5.41 4.68
N HIS A 29 4.00 -6.29 5.64
CA HIS A 29 3.70 -7.70 5.36
C HIS A 29 2.57 -7.86 4.35
N ALA A 30 1.47 -7.10 4.52
CA ALA A 30 0.33 -7.17 3.61
C ALA A 30 0.72 -6.84 2.16
N VAL A 31 1.39 -5.71 1.95
CA VAL A 31 1.81 -5.26 0.61
C VAL A 31 2.84 -6.20 -0.01
N VAL A 32 3.86 -6.61 0.75
CA VAL A 32 4.93 -7.49 0.24
C VAL A 32 4.41 -8.91 -0.03
N ALA A 33 3.53 -9.46 0.82
CA ALA A 33 2.94 -10.78 0.60
C ALA A 33 2.03 -10.78 -0.64
N TYR A 34 1.23 -9.73 -0.82
CA TYR A 34 0.44 -9.56 -2.04
C TYR A 34 1.34 -9.51 -3.28
N ALA A 35 2.37 -8.66 -3.25
CA ALA A 35 3.32 -8.53 -4.36
C ALA A 35 3.99 -9.87 -4.72
N ALA A 36 4.42 -10.63 -3.73
CA ALA A 36 5.11 -11.89 -3.93
C ALA A 36 4.25 -12.97 -4.61
N LEU A 37 2.93 -12.95 -4.39
CA LEU A 37 2.02 -14.00 -4.86
C LEU A 37 1.16 -13.59 -6.06
N HIS A 38 0.95 -12.28 -6.27
CA HIS A 38 0.00 -11.79 -7.27
C HIS A 38 0.63 -10.93 -8.37
N THR A 39 1.88 -10.49 -8.19
CA THR A 39 2.57 -9.70 -9.21
C THR A 39 3.84 -10.42 -9.64
N GLY A 40 3.93 -10.81 -10.90
CA GLY A 40 5.08 -11.59 -11.44
C GLY A 40 6.40 -10.81 -11.50
N ALA A 41 6.42 -9.52 -11.25
CA ALA A 41 7.62 -8.70 -11.21
C ALA A 41 7.49 -7.61 -10.14
N ARG A 42 8.52 -7.42 -9.32
CA ARG A 42 8.65 -6.22 -8.49
C ARG A 42 8.91 -5.04 -9.40
N SER A 43 8.00 -4.13 -9.49
CA SER A 43 8.27 -2.82 -10.06
C SER A 43 9.18 -2.07 -9.09
N ARG A 44 10.41 -1.80 -9.50
CA ARG A 44 11.25 -0.82 -8.80
C ARG A 44 10.80 0.55 -9.25
N TRP A 45 10.48 1.41 -8.32
CA TRP A 45 10.33 2.81 -8.66
C TRP A 45 11.73 3.34 -9.03
N ASP A 46 11.90 3.67 -10.29
CA ASP A 46 13.14 4.29 -10.76
C ASP A 46 12.93 5.80 -10.85
N PHE A 47 13.52 6.51 -9.90
CA PHE A 47 13.53 7.96 -9.88
C PHE A 47 14.68 8.56 -10.72
N ALA A 48 15.40 7.77 -11.51
CA ALA A 48 16.58 8.27 -12.22
C ALA A 48 16.26 9.36 -13.23
N GLU A 49 15.07 9.29 -13.85
CA GLU A 49 14.59 10.26 -14.83
C GLU A 49 13.56 11.25 -14.25
N GLU A 50 13.07 11.00 -13.04
CA GLU A 50 12.11 11.85 -12.34
C GLU A 50 12.82 12.74 -11.32
N HIS A 51 12.30 13.94 -11.14
CA HIS A 51 12.70 14.83 -10.06
C HIS A 51 11.54 14.97 -9.07
N PRO A 52 11.29 13.97 -8.22
CA PRO A 52 10.12 13.94 -7.34
C PRO A 52 10.09 15.10 -6.34
N LEU A 53 11.23 15.77 -6.15
CA LEU A 53 11.37 16.93 -5.27
C LEU A 53 11.32 18.27 -6.03
N ARG A 54 11.09 18.23 -7.35
CA ARG A 54 10.96 19.41 -8.18
C ARG A 54 9.48 19.74 -8.37
N ASP A 55 9.08 20.92 -7.91
CA ASP A 55 7.72 21.39 -8.13
C ASP A 55 7.56 22.01 -9.56
N SER A 56 6.30 22.27 -9.93
CA SER A 56 5.97 22.87 -11.24
C SER A 56 6.57 24.27 -11.46
N ARG A 57 7.08 24.92 -10.43
CA ARG A 57 7.76 26.22 -10.48
C ARG A 57 9.25 26.09 -10.69
N GLY A 58 9.78 24.84 -10.77
CA GLY A 58 11.19 24.55 -10.93
C GLY A 58 12.01 24.59 -9.65
N PHE A 59 11.37 24.69 -8.49
CA PHE A 59 12.04 24.56 -7.21
C PHE A 59 12.49 23.11 -7.01
N ASP A 60 13.76 22.90 -6.71
CA ASP A 60 14.36 21.59 -6.56
C ASP A 60 15.07 21.52 -5.20
N LEU A 61 14.60 20.63 -4.32
CA LEU A 61 15.30 20.32 -3.07
C LEU A 61 16.53 19.48 -3.40
N LYS A 62 17.71 20.04 -3.12
CA LYS A 62 18.98 19.36 -3.36
C LYS A 62 19.02 17.98 -2.70
N ARG A 63 19.36 16.96 -3.49
CA ARG A 63 19.36 15.53 -3.16
C ARG A 63 19.98 15.12 -1.83
N TYR A 64 20.92 15.90 -1.28
CA TYR A 64 21.63 15.53 -0.05
C TYR A 64 20.86 15.91 1.24
N HIS A 65 19.69 16.47 1.13
CA HIS A 65 18.94 16.90 2.31
C HIS A 65 17.79 15.99 2.69
N THR A 66 17.35 15.04 1.86
CA THR A 66 16.01 14.49 2.06
C THR A 66 15.75 13.05 1.68
N VAL A 67 16.63 12.34 1.00
CA VAL A 67 16.30 10.96 0.66
C VAL A 67 17.42 10.05 1.17
N PRO A 68 17.22 9.38 2.30
CA PRO A 68 17.89 8.12 2.53
C PRO A 68 17.63 7.29 1.27
N VAL A 69 18.66 6.60 0.75
CA VAL A 69 18.43 5.53 -0.23
C VAL A 69 17.52 4.54 0.48
N VAL A 70 16.24 4.66 0.27
CA VAL A 70 15.26 3.80 0.92
C VAL A 70 15.38 2.47 0.20
N ASP A 71 15.85 1.45 0.92
CA ASP A 71 15.74 0.08 0.45
C ASP A 71 14.27 -0.16 0.08
N PRO A 72 13.95 -0.52 -1.17
CA PRO A 72 12.57 -0.80 -1.56
C PRO A 72 11.94 -1.96 -0.78
N ASN A 73 12.74 -2.68 0.00
CA ASN A 73 12.26 -3.67 0.97
C ASN A 73 12.23 -3.12 2.41
N ALA A 74 12.54 -1.84 2.61
CA ALA A 74 12.48 -1.25 3.95
C ALA A 74 11.04 -1.20 4.45
N ILE A 75 10.91 -1.39 5.75
CA ILE A 75 9.61 -1.31 6.43
C ILE A 75 9.00 0.07 6.19
N GLY A 76 7.72 0.11 5.81
CA GLY A 76 6.96 1.33 5.59
C GLY A 76 7.09 1.97 4.21
N VAL A 77 7.86 1.35 3.27
CA VAL A 77 7.98 1.86 1.89
C VAL A 77 7.56 0.83 0.85
N ALA A 78 6.94 -0.26 1.28
CA ALA A 78 6.44 -1.28 0.38
C ALA A 78 5.40 -0.68 -0.58
N ASN A 79 5.55 -0.98 -1.87
CA ASN A 79 4.73 -0.42 -2.93
C ASN A 79 4.65 -1.40 -4.09
N VAL A 80 3.45 -1.57 -4.64
CA VAL A 80 3.21 -2.44 -5.80
C VAL A 80 2.15 -1.84 -6.71
N VAL A 81 2.35 -1.98 -8.02
CA VAL A 81 1.32 -1.71 -9.02
C VAL A 81 0.56 -3.01 -9.28
N THR A 82 -0.75 -2.97 -9.12
CA THR A 82 -1.63 -4.12 -9.31
C THR A 82 -1.95 -4.35 -10.79
N ALA A 83 -2.53 -5.50 -11.13
CA ALA A 83 -2.81 -5.86 -12.52
C ALA A 83 -3.80 -4.91 -13.22
N ASN A 84 -4.66 -4.22 -12.47
CA ASN A 84 -5.59 -3.22 -13.02
C ASN A 84 -5.02 -1.80 -13.08
N GLY A 85 -3.72 -1.63 -12.74
CA GLY A 85 -3.07 -0.33 -12.76
C GLY A 85 -3.19 0.49 -11.49
N ALA A 86 -3.84 -0.04 -10.46
CA ALA A 86 -3.88 0.60 -9.14
C ALA A 86 -2.53 0.50 -8.43
N ARG A 87 -2.33 1.35 -7.46
CA ARG A 87 -1.20 1.30 -6.54
C ARG A 87 -1.66 0.77 -5.19
N PHE A 88 -0.97 -0.27 -4.69
CA PHE A 88 -1.15 -0.78 -3.35
C PHE A 88 0.15 -0.60 -2.56
N TYR A 89 0.11 0.13 -1.48
CA TYR A 89 1.33 0.59 -0.80
C TYR A 89 1.11 0.84 0.69
N VAL A 90 2.19 1.10 1.40
CA VAL A 90 2.14 1.55 2.80
C VAL A 90 2.23 3.07 2.81
N ASP A 91 1.23 3.72 3.37
CA ASP A 91 1.28 5.12 3.73
C ASP A 91 1.26 5.28 5.25
N HIS A 92 2.29 5.94 5.80
CA HIS A 92 2.57 6.10 7.23
C HIS A 92 2.62 4.75 7.99
N ALA A 93 1.51 4.15 8.29
CA ALA A 93 1.44 2.84 8.94
C ALA A 93 0.22 2.04 8.47
N HIS A 94 -0.43 2.51 7.39
CA HIS A 94 -1.65 1.94 6.87
C HIS A 94 -1.43 1.39 5.47
N PRO A 95 -2.08 0.28 5.09
CA PRO A 95 -2.16 -0.13 3.71
C PRO A 95 -3.14 0.77 2.98
N GLU A 96 -2.70 1.33 1.88
CA GLU A 96 -3.47 2.24 1.04
C GLU A 96 -3.61 1.69 -0.37
N TYR A 97 -4.79 1.85 -0.94
CA TYR A 97 -5.09 1.51 -2.31
C TYR A 97 -5.50 2.76 -3.08
N SER A 98 -4.62 3.17 -3.99
CA SER A 98 -4.87 4.26 -4.93
C SER A 98 -5.40 3.65 -6.23
N ALA A 99 -6.69 3.87 -6.48
CA ALA A 99 -7.41 3.29 -7.61
C ALA A 99 -6.94 3.89 -8.94
N PRO A 100 -7.10 3.16 -10.07
CA PRO A 100 -6.86 3.74 -11.37
C PRO A 100 -7.77 4.95 -11.63
N GLU A 101 -7.24 5.91 -12.33
CA GLU A 101 -8.02 7.07 -12.77
C GLU A 101 -9.11 6.65 -13.76
N CYS A 102 -10.30 7.23 -13.63
CA CYS A 102 -11.45 6.97 -14.48
C CYS A 102 -12.25 8.24 -14.79
N THR A 103 -13.22 8.13 -15.68
CA THR A 103 -14.01 9.30 -16.13
C THR A 103 -15.48 9.22 -15.76
N ASN A 104 -15.88 8.20 -15.01
CA ASN A 104 -17.28 8.00 -14.61
C ASN A 104 -17.37 7.33 -13.24
N ALA A 105 -18.51 7.52 -12.59
CA ALA A 105 -18.74 7.04 -11.24
C ALA A 105 -18.85 5.51 -11.13
N TRP A 106 -19.24 4.83 -12.20
CA TRP A 106 -19.33 3.37 -12.21
C TRP A 106 -17.96 2.73 -12.10
N ASP A 107 -17.01 3.18 -12.93
CA ASP A 107 -15.63 2.69 -12.86
C ASP A 107 -14.97 3.05 -11.54
N ALA A 108 -15.23 4.26 -11.02
CA ALA A 108 -14.72 4.65 -9.70
C ALA A 108 -15.18 3.68 -8.60
N THR A 109 -16.48 3.32 -8.60
CA THR A 109 -17.03 2.36 -7.64
C THR A 109 -16.45 0.95 -7.83
N LEU A 110 -16.28 0.53 -9.08
CA LEU A 110 -15.70 -0.78 -9.41
C LEU A 110 -14.24 -0.87 -8.95
N TYR A 111 -13.45 0.17 -9.18
CA TYR A 111 -12.05 0.20 -8.79
C TYR A 111 -11.88 0.31 -7.27
N ASP A 112 -12.76 1.02 -6.58
CA ASP A 112 -12.77 1.04 -5.11
C ASP A 112 -13.09 -0.37 -4.54
N ALA A 113 -14.06 -1.07 -5.10
CA ALA A 113 -14.36 -2.46 -4.73
C ALA A 113 -13.20 -3.43 -5.05
N ALA A 114 -12.42 -3.17 -6.11
CA ALA A 114 -11.21 -3.93 -6.41
C ALA A 114 -10.13 -3.72 -5.32
N GLY A 115 -10.08 -2.56 -4.69
CA GLY A 115 -9.26 -2.30 -3.51
C GLY A 115 -9.62 -3.25 -2.37
N ASP A 116 -10.90 -3.37 -2.02
CA ASP A 116 -11.34 -4.30 -0.97
C ASP A 116 -10.92 -5.74 -1.27
N ALA A 117 -11.07 -6.18 -2.52
CA ALA A 117 -10.62 -7.51 -2.95
C ALA A 117 -9.10 -7.69 -2.82
N THR A 118 -8.32 -6.65 -3.15
CA THR A 118 -6.86 -6.64 -3.00
C THR A 118 -6.44 -6.84 -1.55
N LEU A 119 -7.10 -6.15 -0.61
CA LEU A 119 -6.83 -6.29 0.83
C LEU A 119 -7.17 -7.70 1.34
N LEU A 120 -8.28 -8.28 0.89
CA LEU A 120 -8.64 -9.65 1.25
C LEU A 120 -7.61 -10.67 0.74
N GLN A 121 -7.11 -10.49 -0.48
CA GLN A 121 -6.04 -11.32 -1.03
C GLN A 121 -4.73 -11.15 -0.27
N ALA A 122 -4.39 -9.93 0.13
CA ALA A 122 -3.21 -9.65 0.96
C ALA A 122 -3.31 -10.36 2.32
N ALA A 123 -4.46 -10.28 3.00
CA ALA A 123 -4.70 -10.98 4.26
C ALA A 123 -4.57 -12.49 4.11
N ALA A 124 -5.17 -13.08 3.07
CA ALA A 124 -5.07 -14.50 2.80
C ALA A 124 -3.62 -14.94 2.51
N SER A 125 -2.87 -14.10 1.79
CA SER A 125 -1.45 -14.34 1.49
C SER A 125 -0.59 -14.36 2.75
N VAL A 126 -0.80 -13.40 3.64
CA VAL A 126 -0.10 -13.34 4.94
C VAL A 126 -0.45 -14.56 5.78
N ALA A 127 -1.73 -14.90 5.90
CA ALA A 127 -2.19 -16.07 6.66
C ALA A 127 -1.60 -17.38 6.12
N GLY A 128 -1.55 -17.54 4.80
CA GLY A 128 -0.96 -18.71 4.14
C GLY A 128 0.54 -18.87 4.41
N LEU A 129 1.29 -17.77 4.44
CA LEU A 129 2.70 -17.76 4.78
C LEU A 129 2.93 -18.03 6.27
N SER A 130 2.15 -17.39 7.12
CA SER A 130 2.21 -17.58 8.58
C SER A 130 1.94 -19.04 8.99
N ALA A 131 0.93 -19.67 8.37
CA ALA A 131 0.64 -21.09 8.59
C ALA A 131 1.79 -22.04 8.21
N GLN A 132 2.71 -21.58 7.33
CA GLN A 132 3.93 -22.30 6.97
C GLN A 132 5.14 -21.90 7.81
N GLY A 133 4.96 -21.04 8.82
CA GLY A 133 6.06 -20.48 9.63
C GLY A 133 6.99 -19.56 8.81
N LYS A 134 6.48 -18.93 7.73
CA LYS A 134 7.27 -18.09 6.83
C LYS A 134 6.92 -16.62 6.99
N SER A 135 7.95 -15.79 6.87
CA SER A 135 7.83 -14.34 6.76
C SER A 135 8.27 -13.88 5.37
N VAL A 136 7.61 -12.86 4.84
CA VAL A 136 8.05 -12.19 3.60
C VAL A 136 9.10 -11.11 3.89
N LEU A 137 9.24 -10.71 5.14
CA LEU A 137 10.21 -9.72 5.58
C LEU A 137 11.42 -10.41 6.19
N ALA A 138 12.60 -10.07 5.69
CA ALA A 138 13.85 -10.56 6.25
C ALA A 138 13.99 -10.12 7.72
N ASN A 139 14.46 -11.03 8.57
CA ASN A 139 14.67 -10.78 10.00
C ASN A 139 13.39 -10.43 10.81
N HIS A 140 12.22 -10.77 10.30
CA HIS A 140 10.96 -10.65 11.01
C HIS A 140 10.29 -12.01 11.14
N ASP A 141 9.60 -12.21 12.26
CA ASP A 141 8.75 -13.37 12.48
C ASP A 141 7.56 -13.38 11.51
N PRO A 142 6.91 -14.55 11.30
CA PRO A 142 5.66 -14.63 10.58
C PRO A 142 4.63 -13.64 11.14
N CYS A 143 3.95 -12.92 10.25
CA CYS A 143 2.97 -11.93 10.65
C CYS A 143 1.70 -12.64 11.19
N PRO A 144 1.12 -12.19 12.31
CA PRO A 144 -0.17 -12.66 12.77
C PRO A 144 -1.28 -12.46 11.74
N ALA A 145 -2.42 -13.09 11.95
CA ALA A 145 -3.59 -12.92 11.10
C ALA A 145 -4.03 -11.45 11.05
N LEU A 146 -4.26 -10.94 9.83
CA LEU A 146 -4.60 -9.55 9.60
C LEU A 146 -6.11 -9.34 9.49
N ARG A 147 -6.59 -8.21 10.00
CA ARG A 147 -7.91 -7.65 9.71
C ARG A 147 -7.77 -6.24 9.18
N PHE A 148 -8.54 -5.93 8.15
CA PHE A 148 -8.61 -4.60 7.57
C PHE A 148 -9.96 -3.95 7.85
N TYR A 149 -9.95 -2.63 8.00
CA TYR A 149 -11.12 -1.82 8.27
C TYR A 149 -11.16 -0.67 7.27
N LYS A 150 -12.18 -0.62 6.44
CA LYS A 150 -12.39 0.47 5.50
C LYS A 150 -13.01 1.70 6.16
N ASN A 151 -13.79 1.49 7.22
CA ASN A 151 -14.41 2.56 7.99
C ASN A 151 -13.69 2.75 9.31
N ASN A 152 -13.16 3.92 9.55
CA ASN A 152 -12.53 4.24 10.80
C ASN A 152 -13.61 4.58 11.85
N VAL A 153 -13.73 3.76 12.87
CA VAL A 153 -14.65 3.98 13.99
C VAL A 153 -14.19 5.15 14.87
N ASP A 154 -12.92 5.49 14.80
CA ASP A 154 -12.29 6.51 15.68
C ASP A 154 -12.29 7.92 15.10
N GLY A 155 -12.66 8.09 13.85
CA GLY A 155 -12.63 9.38 13.15
C GLY A 155 -11.23 9.99 13.00
N LYS A 156 -10.18 9.19 13.15
CA LYS A 156 -8.78 9.66 13.15
C LYS A 156 -8.05 9.47 11.82
N LEU A 157 -8.61 8.69 10.92
CA LEU A 157 -8.06 8.46 9.59
C LEU A 157 -8.97 9.12 8.56
N PRO A 158 -8.44 9.94 7.66
CA PRO A 158 -9.17 10.32 6.47
C PRO A 158 -9.40 9.04 5.64
N LEU A 159 -10.65 8.76 5.35
CA LEU A 159 -11.04 7.50 4.70
C LEU A 159 -10.97 7.55 3.18
N ILE A 160 -11.00 8.73 2.61
CA ILE A 160 -10.98 8.93 1.16
C ILE A 160 -10.34 10.29 0.88
N HIS A 161 -9.27 10.28 0.13
CA HIS A 161 -8.74 11.48 -0.51
C HIS A 161 -9.26 11.51 -1.95
N ILE A 162 -9.93 12.58 -2.33
CA ILE A 162 -10.46 12.81 -3.68
C ILE A 162 -9.61 13.86 -4.39
#